data_567e8e579cd969511c0249f19c0ba2b2
#
_entry.id   567e8e579cd969511c0249f19c0ba2b2
#
_cell.length_a   1.000
_cell.length_b   1.000
_cell.length_c   1.000
_cell.angle_alpha   90.00
_cell.angle_beta   90.00
_cell.angle_gamma   90.00
#
_symmetry.space_group_name_H-M   'P 1'
#
loop_
_entity.id
_entity.type
_entity.pdbx_description
1 polymer ?
#
loop_
_entity_poly.entity_id
_entity_poly.type
_entity_poly.pdbx_seq_one_letter_code
_entity_poly.pdbx_strand_id
1 'polypeptide(L)'
;MSGVSVACGNMGVSMLLIPAGAGELASEKKETTYPEATEPGTTEPTPKGSDTKEPTVKETANQKKIEATNPVKKETTSKATTLINQASVDGFIVYSVAKDDPYLAAVTNRNLPTVICDQPTDQPELNYVGIDDKQAIQPVVRKLTDAGHRKIGILCIRLDRQPNNGPVSAERLNNAAMHVQRSRIEGVLEVLAEVEVERADVPIVERHINDATNNRSAAKELLDKHPEITAVVCTVDNMALAVAELAADRGWNIPEQLSVTGFDGIPKAVELGITTVRQPSKDKGLTSGSVLAALIAHGSGRDAPRRILLETTVIEGNSVGAPRVGAL
;
A
#
# COMPACT_ATOMS: atom_id res chain seq x y z
N MET A 1 -12.58 0.58 -6.73
CA MET A 1 -13.85 -0.12 -6.41
C MET A 1 -15.07 0.61 -6.98
N SER A 2 -15.23 1.94 -6.83
CA SER A 2 -16.38 2.70 -7.35
C SER A 2 -16.63 2.51 -8.85
N GLY A 3 -15.57 2.47 -9.68
CA GLY A 3 -15.69 2.24 -11.12
C GLY A 3 -16.28 0.88 -11.48
N VAL A 4 -15.85 -0.19 -10.79
CA VAL A 4 -16.40 -1.55 -10.99
C VAL A 4 -17.87 -1.59 -10.60
N SER A 5 -18.24 -0.99 -9.47
CA SER A 5 -19.64 -0.94 -9.02
C SER A 5 -20.54 -0.21 -10.03
N VAL A 6 -20.06 0.89 -10.62
CA VAL A 6 -20.80 1.61 -11.68
C VAL A 6 -20.94 0.73 -12.94
N ALA A 7 -19.88 0.04 -13.37
CA ALA A 7 -19.94 -0.86 -14.51
C ALA A 7 -20.97 -1.99 -14.28
N CYS A 8 -20.95 -2.63 -13.12
CA CYS A 8 -21.92 -3.67 -12.76
C CYS A 8 -23.36 -3.14 -12.75
N GLY A 9 -23.60 -1.96 -12.18
CA GLY A 9 -24.92 -1.32 -12.18
C GLY A 9 -25.46 -1.05 -13.57
N ASN A 10 -24.61 -0.54 -14.48
CA ASN A 10 -24.99 -0.28 -15.87
C ASN A 10 -25.34 -1.55 -16.67
N MET A 11 -24.80 -2.69 -16.26
CA MET A 11 -25.01 -3.99 -16.92
C MET A 11 -26.08 -4.84 -16.24
N GLY A 12 -26.65 -4.39 -15.11
CA GLY A 12 -27.64 -5.15 -14.35
C GLY A 12 -27.08 -6.43 -13.70
N VAL A 13 -25.76 -6.49 -13.44
CA VAL A 13 -25.10 -7.63 -12.81
C VAL A 13 -24.79 -7.35 -11.35
N SER A 14 -24.79 -8.39 -10.53
CA SER A 14 -24.43 -8.30 -9.12
C SER A 14 -22.92 -8.48 -8.92
N MET A 15 -22.35 -7.75 -7.95
CA MET A 15 -20.94 -7.85 -7.58
C MET A 15 -20.80 -8.48 -6.20
N LEU A 16 -20.05 -9.57 -6.12
CA LEU A 16 -19.58 -10.15 -4.86
C LEU A 16 -18.15 -9.66 -4.59
N LEU A 17 -17.95 -8.99 -3.47
CA LEU A 17 -16.62 -8.53 -3.04
C LEU A 17 -16.00 -9.55 -2.09
N ILE A 18 -14.86 -10.11 -2.47
CA ILE A 18 -14.05 -10.99 -1.61
C ILE A 18 -12.76 -10.23 -1.29
N PRO A 19 -12.59 -9.70 -0.07
CA PRO A 19 -11.40 -8.95 0.28
C PRO A 19 -10.19 -9.89 0.40
N ALA A 20 -9.11 -9.57 -0.32
CA ALA A 20 -7.81 -10.19 -0.12
C ALA A 20 -7.23 -9.69 1.22
N GLY A 21 -6.73 -10.59 2.06
CA GLY A 21 -6.15 -10.21 3.35
C GLY A 21 -7.14 -10.08 4.52
N ALA A 22 -8.34 -10.62 4.41
CA ALA A 22 -9.34 -10.63 5.49
C ALA A 22 -8.85 -11.28 6.83
N GLY A 23 -7.65 -11.86 6.85
CA GLY A 23 -7.01 -12.40 8.05
C GLY A 23 -6.31 -11.38 8.95
N GLU A 24 -5.99 -10.19 8.45
CA GLU A 24 -5.25 -9.18 9.21
C GLU A 24 -6.16 -8.16 9.91
N LEU A 25 -7.42 -8.03 9.50
CA LEU A 25 -8.39 -7.08 10.07
C LEU A 25 -9.26 -7.65 11.19
N ALA A 26 -9.14 -8.94 11.50
CA ALA A 26 -10.02 -9.61 12.49
C ALA A 26 -9.52 -9.56 13.93
N SER A 27 -8.35 -8.95 14.23
CA SER A 27 -7.80 -8.91 15.59
C SER A 27 -8.08 -7.64 16.38
N GLU A 28 -8.77 -6.63 15.81
CA GLU A 28 -9.09 -5.39 16.52
C GLU A 28 -10.56 -4.94 16.36
N LYS A 29 -11.52 -5.83 16.67
CA LYS A 29 -12.81 -5.40 17.18
C LYS A 29 -12.80 -5.54 18.71
N LYS A 30 -12.16 -4.61 19.39
CA LYS A 30 -12.60 -4.22 20.73
C LYS A 30 -13.91 -3.45 20.56
N GLU A 31 -14.99 -4.07 20.99
CA GLU A 31 -16.25 -3.39 21.22
C GLU A 31 -16.02 -2.16 22.10
N THR A 32 -16.09 -0.99 21.51
CA THR A 32 -16.24 0.25 22.25
C THR A 32 -17.72 0.34 22.63
N THR A 33 -18.09 -0.28 23.74
CA THR A 33 -19.31 0.04 24.46
C THR A 33 -19.15 1.45 25.00
N TYR A 34 -19.95 2.39 24.50
CA TYR A 34 -20.12 3.69 25.12
C TYR A 34 -20.81 3.49 26.45
N PRO A 35 -20.28 4.03 27.57
CA PRO A 35 -21.03 4.01 28.83
C PRO A 35 -22.14 5.07 28.78
N GLU A 36 -23.37 4.64 29.06
CA GLU A 36 -24.48 5.52 29.36
C GLU A 36 -24.13 6.40 30.58
N ALA A 37 -24.48 7.69 30.46
CA ALA A 37 -24.35 8.67 31.52
C ALA A 37 -25.32 8.35 32.67
N THR A 38 -24.79 8.14 33.87
CA THR A 38 -25.55 8.22 35.11
C THR A 38 -24.90 9.23 36.05
N GLU A 39 -25.75 10.12 36.59
CA GLU A 39 -25.45 11.23 37.47
C GLU A 39 -24.97 10.83 38.89
N PRO A 40 -24.49 11.77 39.73
CA PRO A 40 -23.57 11.47 40.82
C PRO A 40 -24.28 11.23 42.15
N GLY A 41 -23.76 10.28 42.93
CA GLY A 41 -24.14 10.00 44.30
C GLY A 41 -22.93 9.84 45.22
N THR A 42 -22.94 10.59 46.25
CA THR A 42 -21.99 10.90 47.33
C THR A 42 -21.54 9.74 48.23
N THR A 43 -20.39 9.97 48.87
CA THR A 43 -19.87 9.60 50.23
C THR A 43 -18.87 8.46 50.38
N GLU A 44 -17.76 8.88 50.96
CA GLU A 44 -16.61 8.23 51.63
C GLU A 44 -16.97 7.28 52.81
N PRO A 45 -16.01 6.72 53.60
CA PRO A 45 -14.58 6.33 53.41
C PRO A 45 -14.17 4.95 54.01
N THR A 46 -12.96 4.52 53.69
CA THR A 46 -11.94 3.64 54.34
C THR A 46 -12.25 2.82 55.60
N PRO A 47 -11.49 1.74 56.06
CA PRO A 47 -10.04 1.58 55.96
C PRO A 47 -9.44 0.12 55.94
N LYS A 48 -8.14 0.07 55.62
CA LYS A 48 -7.04 -0.75 56.19
C LYS A 48 -7.12 -2.29 56.35
N GLY A 49 -6.01 -2.92 55.91
CA GLY A 49 -5.40 -4.03 56.64
C GLY A 49 -4.73 -5.11 55.79
N SER A 50 -3.45 -5.07 55.73
CA SER A 50 -2.35 -5.95 56.12
C SER A 50 -2.07 -7.27 55.37
N ASP A 51 -0.85 -7.30 54.88
CA ASP A 51 0.21 -8.34 55.08
C ASP A 51 -0.02 -9.78 54.59
N THR A 52 0.85 -10.24 53.74
CA THR A 52 2.02 -11.10 53.97
C THR A 52 2.27 -12.14 52.86
N LYS A 53 3.56 -12.17 52.45
CA LYS A 53 4.42 -13.30 52.11
C LYS A 53 4.36 -13.98 50.77
N GLU A 54 5.45 -13.77 50.05
CA GLU A 54 6.09 -14.72 49.13
C GLU A 54 6.29 -16.12 49.76
N PRO A 55 6.43 -17.15 48.89
CA PRO A 55 7.73 -17.73 48.75
C PRO A 55 8.17 -18.07 47.31
N THR A 56 9.43 -17.81 47.09
CA THR A 56 10.34 -18.34 46.08
C THR A 56 10.36 -19.87 46.01
N VAL A 57 10.30 -20.44 44.78
CA VAL A 57 10.94 -21.73 44.46
C VAL A 57 11.52 -21.70 43.04
N LYS A 58 12.71 -22.26 42.96
CA LYS A 58 13.72 -22.29 41.91
C LYS A 58 13.38 -23.18 40.72
N GLU A 59 13.93 -22.72 39.58
CA GLU A 59 14.51 -23.46 38.44
C GLU A 59 14.28 -24.95 38.27
N THR A 60 13.88 -25.31 37.06
CA THR A 60 14.68 -26.23 36.22
C THR A 60 14.38 -26.03 34.73
N ALA A 61 15.45 -25.86 33.98
CA ALA A 61 15.46 -25.72 32.52
C ALA A 61 15.04 -27.02 31.82
N ASN A 62 14.22 -26.92 30.81
CA ASN A 62 14.21 -27.87 29.70
C ASN A 62 13.75 -27.19 28.43
N GLN A 63 14.71 -26.85 27.56
CA GLN A 63 14.51 -26.36 26.24
C GLN A 63 13.91 -27.48 25.37
N LYS A 64 12.63 -27.43 25.06
CA LYS A 64 12.06 -28.06 23.87
C LYS A 64 11.69 -26.98 22.87
N LYS A 65 12.48 -26.95 21.78
CA LYS A 65 12.23 -26.21 20.57
C LYS A 65 10.90 -26.65 20.00
N ILE A 66 9.84 -25.87 20.20
CA ILE A 66 8.56 -26.05 19.55
C ILE A 66 8.56 -25.08 18.38
N GLU A 67 8.69 -25.60 17.17
CA GLU A 67 8.34 -24.88 15.94
C GLU A 67 6.83 -24.58 16.00
N ALA A 68 6.51 -23.35 16.39
CA ALA A 68 5.14 -22.86 16.34
C ALA A 68 4.78 -22.53 14.89
N THR A 69 4.31 -23.50 14.14
CA THR A 69 3.52 -23.25 12.93
C THR A 69 2.23 -22.57 13.35
N ASN A 70 2.08 -21.31 12.94
CA ASN A 70 0.99 -20.44 13.33
C ASN A 70 -0.33 -20.92 12.67
N PRO A 71 -1.26 -21.61 13.38
CA PRO A 71 -2.44 -22.24 12.79
C PRO A 71 -3.48 -21.22 12.26
N VAL A 72 -3.42 -19.96 12.73
CA VAL A 72 -4.36 -18.89 12.35
C VAL A 72 -4.18 -18.46 10.89
N LYS A 73 -2.94 -18.39 10.38
CA LYS A 73 -2.67 -18.01 8.97
C LYS A 73 -3.18 -19.06 7.96
N LYS A 74 -3.12 -20.33 8.32
CA LYS A 74 -3.52 -21.42 7.44
C LYS A 74 -5.06 -21.54 7.31
N GLU A 75 -5.77 -21.25 8.38
CA GLU A 75 -7.23 -21.31 8.42
C GLU A 75 -7.90 -20.15 7.64
N THR A 76 -7.34 -18.94 7.70
CA THR A 76 -7.88 -17.76 7.01
C THR A 76 -7.69 -17.85 5.49
N THR A 77 -6.52 -18.32 5.04
CA THR A 77 -6.24 -18.59 3.63
C THR A 77 -7.18 -19.65 3.08
N SER A 78 -7.46 -20.70 3.86
CA SER A 78 -8.42 -21.75 3.54
C SER A 78 -9.85 -21.22 3.38
N LYS A 79 -10.31 -20.30 4.24
CA LYS A 79 -11.69 -19.75 4.18
C LYS A 79 -11.91 -18.90 2.93
N ALA A 80 -11.00 -18.01 2.58
CA ALA A 80 -11.15 -17.16 1.40
C ALA A 80 -11.02 -17.97 0.09
N THR A 81 -10.12 -18.95 0.02
CA THR A 81 -10.04 -19.90 -1.08
C THR A 81 -11.35 -20.69 -1.22
N THR A 82 -11.94 -21.10 -0.10
CA THR A 82 -13.24 -21.78 -0.08
C THR A 82 -14.34 -20.87 -0.62
N LEU A 83 -14.38 -19.59 -0.21
CA LEU A 83 -15.36 -18.62 -0.71
C LEU A 83 -15.23 -18.41 -2.22
N ILE A 84 -14.01 -18.29 -2.75
CA ILE A 84 -13.76 -18.18 -4.19
C ILE A 84 -14.28 -19.43 -4.92
N ASN A 85 -13.97 -20.61 -4.41
CA ASN A 85 -14.37 -21.87 -5.03
C ASN A 85 -15.87 -22.12 -5.00
N GLN A 86 -16.57 -21.63 -3.99
CA GLN A 86 -18.02 -21.78 -3.81
C GLN A 86 -18.84 -20.62 -4.39
N ALA A 87 -18.20 -19.52 -4.78
CA ALA A 87 -18.91 -18.36 -5.31
C ALA A 87 -19.66 -18.70 -6.60
N SER A 88 -20.96 -18.43 -6.62
CA SER A 88 -21.79 -18.52 -7.82
C SER A 88 -21.66 -17.22 -8.61
N VAL A 89 -20.68 -17.17 -9.51
CA VAL A 89 -20.31 -15.98 -10.30
C VAL A 89 -19.98 -16.38 -11.74
N ASP A 90 -20.13 -15.46 -12.67
CA ASP A 90 -19.84 -15.66 -14.08
C ASP A 90 -18.41 -15.26 -14.47
N GLY A 91 -17.69 -14.59 -13.57
CA GLY A 91 -16.30 -14.17 -13.79
C GLY A 91 -15.71 -13.40 -12.61
N PHE A 92 -14.45 -12.99 -12.76
CA PHE A 92 -13.68 -12.35 -11.70
C PHE A 92 -12.97 -11.08 -12.16
N ILE A 93 -12.93 -10.07 -11.28
CA ILE A 93 -11.95 -8.98 -11.34
C ILE A 93 -11.03 -9.16 -10.13
N VAL A 94 -9.75 -9.41 -10.39
CA VAL A 94 -8.72 -9.50 -9.36
C VAL A 94 -8.04 -8.15 -9.25
N TYR A 95 -8.15 -7.50 -8.08
CA TYR A 95 -7.63 -6.16 -7.87
C TYR A 95 -6.48 -6.14 -6.89
N SER A 96 -5.31 -5.74 -7.38
CA SER A 96 -4.13 -5.39 -6.58
C SER A 96 -3.69 -6.47 -5.58
N VAL A 97 -3.51 -7.71 -6.04
CA VAL A 97 -2.95 -8.82 -5.26
C VAL A 97 -1.50 -9.09 -5.62
N ALA A 98 -0.75 -9.74 -4.73
CA ALA A 98 0.60 -10.19 -5.02
C ALA A 98 0.63 -11.28 -6.11
N LYS A 99 1.74 -11.41 -6.83
CA LYS A 99 1.87 -12.43 -7.89
C LYS A 99 1.74 -13.86 -7.39
N ASP A 100 2.09 -14.11 -6.14
CA ASP A 100 2.06 -15.42 -5.46
C ASP A 100 0.86 -15.54 -4.50
N ASP A 101 -0.16 -14.71 -4.67
CA ASP A 101 -1.34 -14.73 -3.81
C ASP A 101 -2.16 -16.00 -4.05
N PRO A 102 -2.48 -16.80 -3.01
CA PRO A 102 -3.27 -18.01 -3.15
C PRO A 102 -4.69 -17.76 -3.68
N TYR A 103 -5.21 -16.54 -3.55
CA TYR A 103 -6.51 -16.17 -4.12
C TYR A 103 -6.44 -16.08 -5.64
N LEU A 104 -5.33 -15.61 -6.20
CA LEU A 104 -5.13 -15.61 -7.64
C LEU A 104 -5.14 -17.03 -8.19
N ALA A 105 -4.43 -17.96 -7.55
CA ALA A 105 -4.43 -19.37 -7.93
C ALA A 105 -5.85 -19.99 -7.83
N ALA A 106 -6.61 -19.67 -6.78
CA ALA A 106 -7.98 -20.14 -6.62
C ALA A 106 -8.90 -19.60 -7.73
N VAL A 107 -8.78 -18.31 -8.10
CA VAL A 107 -9.53 -17.71 -9.20
C VAL A 107 -9.18 -18.36 -10.53
N THR A 108 -7.90 -18.52 -10.82
CA THR A 108 -7.41 -19.12 -12.08
C THR A 108 -7.89 -20.56 -12.23
N ASN A 109 -7.91 -21.35 -11.16
CA ASN A 109 -8.43 -22.74 -11.16
C ASN A 109 -9.92 -22.85 -11.47
N ARG A 110 -10.68 -21.75 -11.36
CA ARG A 110 -12.10 -21.73 -11.73
C ARG A 110 -12.33 -21.73 -13.24
N ASN A 111 -11.33 -21.38 -14.04
CA ASN A 111 -11.43 -21.25 -15.50
C ASN A 111 -12.60 -20.37 -15.98
N LEU A 112 -12.97 -19.36 -15.17
CA LEU A 112 -13.98 -18.38 -15.52
C LEU A 112 -13.33 -17.13 -16.15
N PRO A 113 -14.08 -16.33 -16.91
CA PRO A 113 -13.63 -15.02 -17.38
C PRO A 113 -12.99 -14.22 -16.26
N THR A 114 -11.74 -13.79 -16.46
CA THR A 114 -10.97 -13.10 -15.41
C THR A 114 -10.25 -11.89 -15.98
N VAL A 115 -10.30 -10.79 -15.24
CA VAL A 115 -9.55 -9.55 -15.53
C VAL A 115 -8.69 -9.20 -14.32
N ILE A 116 -7.40 -9.00 -14.56
CA ILE A 116 -6.48 -8.44 -13.56
C ILE A 116 -6.57 -6.92 -13.63
N CYS A 117 -6.75 -6.27 -12.48
CA CYS A 117 -6.69 -4.82 -12.36
C CYS A 117 -5.52 -4.43 -11.47
N ASP A 118 -4.59 -3.62 -11.99
CA ASP A 118 -3.34 -3.14 -11.42
C ASP A 118 -2.22 -4.19 -11.30
N GLN A 119 -2.43 -5.29 -10.60
CA GLN A 119 -1.40 -6.32 -10.43
C GLN A 119 -2.01 -7.68 -10.08
N PRO A 120 -1.29 -8.79 -10.31
CA PRO A 120 0.07 -8.85 -10.87
C PRO A 120 0.12 -8.54 -12.37
N THR A 121 1.29 -8.14 -12.86
CA THR A 121 1.51 -7.74 -14.26
C THR A 121 2.08 -8.84 -15.15
N ASP A 122 2.43 -9.99 -14.58
CA ASP A 122 3.13 -11.12 -15.19
C ASP A 122 2.20 -12.32 -15.48
N GLN A 123 0.93 -12.04 -15.79
CA GLN A 123 -0.07 -13.05 -16.18
C GLN A 123 -0.50 -12.83 -17.63
N PRO A 124 0.32 -13.25 -18.63
CA PRO A 124 0.08 -12.94 -20.04
C PRO A 124 -1.17 -13.62 -20.60
N GLU A 125 -1.67 -14.67 -19.95
CA GLU A 125 -2.86 -15.42 -20.32
C GLU A 125 -4.17 -14.77 -19.80
N LEU A 126 -4.07 -13.73 -18.95
CA LEU A 126 -5.23 -13.02 -18.40
C LEU A 126 -5.35 -11.61 -18.98
N ASN A 127 -6.58 -11.14 -19.12
CA ASN A 127 -6.83 -9.75 -19.46
C ASN A 127 -6.36 -8.84 -18.32
N TYR A 128 -5.72 -7.74 -18.69
CA TYR A 128 -5.12 -6.80 -17.76
C TYR A 128 -5.59 -5.37 -18.04
N VAL A 129 -5.93 -4.65 -16.96
CA VAL A 129 -6.22 -3.22 -16.98
C VAL A 129 -5.42 -2.54 -15.89
N GLY A 130 -4.65 -1.53 -16.23
CA GLY A 130 -3.80 -0.81 -15.28
C GLY A 130 -3.21 0.45 -15.87
N ILE A 131 -2.08 0.86 -15.34
CA ILE A 131 -1.23 1.94 -15.84
C ILE A 131 0.20 1.41 -16.01
N ASP A 132 1.06 2.16 -16.67
CA ASP A 132 2.49 1.95 -16.59
C ASP A 132 3.04 2.68 -15.35
N ASP A 133 3.06 2.00 -14.20
CA ASP A 133 3.47 2.59 -12.92
C ASP A 133 4.92 3.11 -12.95
N LYS A 134 5.79 2.46 -13.72
CA LYS A 134 7.18 2.83 -13.87
C LYS A 134 7.33 4.16 -14.61
N GLN A 135 6.66 4.30 -15.75
CA GLN A 135 6.67 5.55 -16.52
C GLN A 135 5.86 6.65 -15.82
N ALA A 136 4.76 6.28 -15.15
CA ALA A 136 3.87 7.24 -14.52
C ALA A 136 4.54 8.06 -13.40
N ILE A 137 5.45 7.46 -12.62
CA ILE A 137 6.13 8.17 -11.52
C ILE A 137 7.26 9.07 -12.01
N GLN A 138 7.89 8.77 -13.13
CA GLN A 138 9.08 9.48 -13.62
C GLN A 138 8.92 10.99 -13.74
N PRO A 139 7.80 11.55 -14.25
CA PRO A 139 7.66 13.00 -14.38
C PRO A 139 7.76 13.77 -13.06
N VAL A 140 7.23 13.27 -11.96
CA VAL A 140 7.34 13.94 -10.65
C VAL A 140 8.75 13.81 -10.06
N VAL A 141 9.47 12.73 -10.38
CA VAL A 141 10.89 12.58 -10.01
C VAL A 141 11.77 13.52 -10.80
N ARG A 142 11.53 13.68 -12.14
CA ARG A 142 12.25 14.63 -12.98
C ARG A 142 12.13 16.07 -12.45
N LYS A 143 10.97 16.48 -11.94
CA LYS A 143 10.82 17.79 -11.28
C LYS A 143 11.79 17.98 -10.12
N LEU A 144 12.07 16.93 -9.33
CA LEU A 144 13.05 17.00 -8.25
C LEU A 144 14.49 17.09 -8.79
N THR A 145 14.84 16.26 -9.78
CA THR A 145 16.19 16.25 -10.35
C THR A 145 16.49 17.53 -11.13
N ASP A 146 15.50 18.10 -11.82
CA ASP A 146 15.60 19.38 -12.55
C ASP A 146 15.72 20.56 -11.58
N ALA A 147 15.08 20.49 -10.40
CA ALA A 147 15.26 21.47 -9.31
C ALA A 147 16.64 21.36 -8.63
N GLY A 148 17.43 20.32 -8.94
CA GLY A 148 18.80 20.13 -8.44
C GLY A 148 18.93 19.12 -7.29
N HIS A 149 17.86 18.44 -6.89
CA HIS A 149 17.95 17.43 -5.83
C HIS A 149 18.78 16.21 -6.26
N ARG A 150 19.67 15.76 -5.35
CA ARG A 150 20.49 14.56 -5.50
C ARG A 150 20.44 13.67 -4.25
N LYS A 151 20.11 14.24 -3.08
CA LYS A 151 19.89 13.53 -1.82
C LYS A 151 18.40 13.30 -1.65
N ILE A 152 17.93 12.16 -2.17
CA ILE A 152 16.51 11.82 -2.29
C ILE A 152 16.25 10.49 -1.57
N GLY A 153 15.21 10.45 -0.74
CA GLY A 153 14.72 9.21 -0.13
C GLY A 153 13.38 8.78 -0.71
N ILE A 154 13.08 7.49 -0.59
CA ILE A 154 11.84 6.90 -1.08
C ILE A 154 11.05 6.31 0.09
N LEU A 155 9.75 6.61 0.14
CA LEU A 155 8.78 5.93 0.99
C LEU A 155 7.84 5.07 0.15
N CYS A 156 7.68 3.80 0.54
CA CYS A 156 6.79 2.89 -0.15
C CYS A 156 5.95 2.06 0.82
N ILE A 157 4.78 1.65 0.36
CA ILE A 157 3.97 0.64 1.03
C ILE A 157 4.42 -0.76 0.60
N ARG A 158 3.85 -1.79 1.20
CA ARG A 158 4.29 -3.20 1.08
C ARG A 158 4.74 -3.61 -0.32
N LEU A 159 5.90 -4.25 -0.34
CA LEU A 159 6.50 -4.83 -1.54
C LEU A 159 6.21 -6.32 -1.68
N ASP A 160 5.81 -6.96 -0.60
CA ASP A 160 5.60 -8.41 -0.54
C ASP A 160 4.50 -8.77 0.46
N ARG A 161 4.03 -10.01 0.41
CA ARG A 161 3.11 -10.57 1.41
C ARG A 161 3.75 -10.73 2.78
N GLN A 162 5.07 -10.96 2.82
CA GLN A 162 5.82 -10.99 4.06
C GLN A 162 6.04 -9.55 4.57
N PRO A 163 5.60 -9.25 5.81
CA PRO A 163 5.72 -7.90 6.36
C PRO A 163 7.17 -7.42 6.44
N ASN A 164 7.38 -6.15 6.08
CA ASN A 164 8.58 -5.39 6.38
C ASN A 164 8.17 -3.98 6.81
N ASN A 165 8.77 -3.49 7.90
CA ASN A 165 8.54 -2.15 8.41
C ASN A 165 9.91 -1.50 8.68
N GLY A 166 10.66 -1.22 7.62
CA GLY A 166 12.01 -0.66 7.69
C GLY A 166 12.66 -0.50 6.33
N PRO A 167 14.00 -0.47 6.29
CA PRO A 167 14.76 -0.33 5.06
C PRO A 167 14.49 -1.44 4.04
N VAL A 168 14.55 -1.08 2.77
CA VAL A 168 14.38 -2.01 1.64
C VAL A 168 15.73 -2.34 1.04
N SER A 169 16.13 -3.61 1.16
CA SER A 169 17.34 -4.13 0.48
C SER A 169 17.12 -4.28 -1.02
N ALA A 170 18.23 -4.35 -1.78
CA ALA A 170 18.16 -4.65 -3.21
C ALA A 170 17.51 -6.02 -3.48
N GLU A 171 17.80 -7.02 -2.66
CA GLU A 171 17.19 -8.36 -2.77
C GLU A 171 15.67 -8.29 -2.56
N ARG A 172 15.19 -7.56 -1.53
CA ARG A 172 13.75 -7.40 -1.28
C ARG A 172 13.04 -6.71 -2.43
N LEU A 173 13.64 -5.66 -3.00
CA LEU A 173 13.08 -4.97 -4.16
C LEU A 173 13.03 -5.88 -5.39
N ASN A 174 14.11 -6.59 -5.68
CA ASN A 174 14.20 -7.47 -6.85
C ASN A 174 13.20 -8.63 -6.80
N ASN A 175 12.92 -9.15 -5.60
CA ASN A 175 12.00 -10.27 -5.37
C ASN A 175 10.57 -9.82 -5.05
N ALA A 176 10.28 -8.53 -5.07
CA ALA A 176 8.98 -7.98 -4.69
C ALA A 176 7.83 -8.61 -5.48
N ALA A 177 6.84 -9.15 -4.75
CA ALA A 177 5.65 -9.78 -5.31
C ALA A 177 4.53 -8.76 -5.63
N MET A 178 4.63 -7.54 -5.09
CA MET A 178 3.73 -6.42 -5.36
C MET A 178 4.29 -5.55 -6.49
N HIS A 179 3.95 -5.89 -7.72
CA HIS A 179 4.55 -5.32 -8.94
C HIS A 179 4.35 -3.81 -9.07
N VAL A 180 3.20 -3.27 -8.65
CA VAL A 180 2.90 -1.83 -8.70
C VAL A 180 3.94 -1.03 -7.92
N GLN A 181 4.17 -1.40 -6.66
CA GLN A 181 5.11 -0.67 -5.80
C GLN A 181 6.56 -0.84 -6.27
N ARG A 182 6.92 -2.04 -6.70
CA ARG A 182 8.23 -2.31 -7.31
C ARG A 182 8.46 -1.43 -8.53
N SER A 183 7.52 -1.39 -9.47
CA SER A 183 7.63 -0.62 -10.72
C SER A 183 7.77 0.88 -10.45
N ARG A 184 7.03 1.44 -9.46
CA ARG A 184 7.20 2.85 -9.07
C ARG A 184 8.60 3.12 -8.55
N ILE A 185 9.13 2.26 -7.66
CA ILE A 185 10.50 2.43 -7.15
C ILE A 185 11.53 2.31 -8.28
N GLU A 186 11.38 1.32 -9.17
CA GLU A 186 12.26 1.17 -10.34
C GLU A 186 12.23 2.43 -11.22
N GLY A 187 11.05 3.03 -11.44
CA GLY A 187 10.90 4.29 -12.17
C GLY A 187 11.61 5.47 -11.53
N VAL A 188 11.58 5.55 -10.18
CA VAL A 188 12.36 6.56 -9.44
C VAL A 188 13.86 6.35 -9.65
N LEU A 189 14.33 5.11 -9.44
CA LEU A 189 15.76 4.79 -9.55
C LEU A 189 16.31 4.99 -10.96
N GLU A 190 15.53 4.75 -12.02
CA GLU A 190 15.93 5.05 -13.40
C GLU A 190 16.18 6.54 -13.62
N VAL A 191 15.27 7.41 -13.18
CA VAL A 191 15.45 8.87 -13.30
C VAL A 191 16.64 9.35 -12.49
N LEU A 192 16.86 8.80 -11.29
CA LEU A 192 18.00 9.15 -10.46
C LEU A 192 19.33 8.72 -11.09
N ALA A 193 19.36 7.57 -11.75
CA ALA A 193 20.55 7.11 -12.49
C ALA A 193 20.92 8.03 -13.67
N GLU A 194 19.95 8.68 -14.33
CA GLU A 194 20.19 9.66 -15.41
C GLU A 194 20.99 10.88 -14.92
N VAL A 195 20.95 11.17 -13.61
CA VAL A 195 21.67 12.28 -12.97
C VAL A 195 22.77 11.78 -12.02
N GLU A 196 23.28 10.59 -12.28
CA GLU A 196 24.45 9.97 -11.60
C GLU A 196 24.24 9.72 -10.09
N VAL A 197 22.99 9.54 -9.64
CA VAL A 197 22.70 9.11 -8.27
C VAL A 197 22.63 7.59 -8.22
N GLU A 198 23.58 6.99 -7.52
CA GLU A 198 23.68 5.53 -7.39
C GLU A 198 22.55 4.96 -6.51
N ARG A 199 22.08 3.75 -6.85
CA ARG A 199 21.04 3.05 -6.07
C ARG A 199 21.42 2.93 -4.59
N ALA A 200 22.69 2.75 -4.28
CA ALA A 200 23.18 2.60 -2.90
C ALA A 200 23.01 3.87 -2.06
N ASP A 201 22.95 5.05 -2.71
CA ASP A 201 22.79 6.34 -2.06
C ASP A 201 21.33 6.76 -1.89
N VAL A 202 20.39 5.92 -2.33
CA VAL A 202 18.94 6.18 -2.25
C VAL A 202 18.33 5.31 -1.15
N PRO A 203 18.13 5.83 0.08
CA PRO A 203 17.44 5.12 1.13
C PRO A 203 15.96 4.92 0.78
N ILE A 204 15.48 3.71 0.96
CA ILE A 204 14.09 3.32 0.75
C ILE A 204 13.55 2.73 2.05
N VAL A 205 12.42 3.25 2.53
CA VAL A 205 11.74 2.75 3.74
C VAL A 205 10.34 2.26 3.38
N GLU A 206 10.05 1.03 3.80
CA GLU A 206 8.78 0.37 3.58
C GLU A 206 7.92 0.33 4.85
N ARG A 207 6.60 0.43 4.68
CA ARG A 207 5.61 0.01 5.68
C ARG A 207 4.63 -0.97 5.08
N HIS A 208 4.42 -2.07 5.78
CA HIS A 208 3.52 -3.12 5.31
C HIS A 208 2.05 -2.65 5.30
N ILE A 209 1.65 -1.87 6.29
CA ILE A 209 0.30 -1.33 6.43
C ILE A 209 0.30 0.17 6.10
N ASN A 210 -0.58 0.56 5.17
CA ASN A 210 -0.76 1.95 4.75
C ASN A 210 -1.82 2.63 5.63
N ASP A 211 -1.41 3.09 6.81
CA ASP A 211 -2.21 3.92 7.70
C ASP A 211 -1.40 5.12 8.20
N ALA A 212 -2.08 6.08 8.85
CA ALA A 212 -1.45 7.32 9.30
C ALA A 212 -0.27 7.08 10.25
N THR A 213 -0.40 6.14 11.19
CA THR A 213 0.64 5.82 12.19
C THR A 213 1.88 5.23 11.52
N ASN A 214 1.69 4.24 10.66
CA ASN A 214 2.77 3.59 9.95
C ASN A 214 3.46 4.55 8.97
N ASN A 215 2.68 5.33 8.20
CA ASN A 215 3.23 6.29 7.24
C ASN A 215 4.05 7.37 7.95
N ARG A 216 3.56 7.91 9.07
CA ARG A 216 4.31 8.86 9.90
C ARG A 216 5.59 8.25 10.47
N SER A 217 5.54 6.99 10.93
CA SER A 217 6.73 6.29 11.42
C SER A 217 7.77 6.05 10.31
N ALA A 218 7.33 5.81 9.07
CA ALA A 218 8.21 5.70 7.91
C ALA A 218 8.93 7.03 7.61
N ALA A 219 8.17 8.12 7.57
CA ALA A 219 8.72 9.46 7.36
C ALA A 219 9.74 9.82 8.45
N LYS A 220 9.40 9.54 9.71
CA LYS A 220 10.31 9.77 10.84
C LYS A 220 11.59 8.95 10.71
N GLU A 221 11.48 7.65 10.43
CA GLU A 221 12.64 6.77 10.28
C GLU A 221 13.58 7.25 9.16
N LEU A 222 13.01 7.58 7.99
CA LEU A 222 13.78 8.04 6.84
C LEU A 222 14.54 9.34 7.17
N LEU A 223 13.86 10.35 7.68
CA LEU A 223 14.43 11.66 7.90
C LEU A 223 15.34 11.75 9.12
N ASP A 224 15.17 10.86 10.12
CA ASP A 224 16.07 10.81 11.28
C ASP A 224 17.38 10.08 10.95
N LYS A 225 17.31 9.04 10.12
CA LYS A 225 18.50 8.27 9.72
C LYS A 225 19.30 8.93 8.60
N HIS A 226 18.65 9.77 7.79
CA HIS A 226 19.20 10.40 6.61
C HIS A 226 18.92 11.91 6.63
N PRO A 227 19.54 12.67 7.56
CA PRO A 227 19.33 14.13 7.70
C PRO A 227 19.79 14.93 6.49
N GLU A 228 20.63 14.36 5.62
CA GLU A 228 21.08 14.94 4.37
C GLU A 228 20.00 15.00 3.29
N ILE A 229 18.92 14.23 3.41
CA ILE A 229 17.82 14.19 2.43
C ILE A 229 17.21 15.58 2.24
N THR A 230 17.07 16.00 1.00
CA THR A 230 16.46 17.27 0.60
C THR A 230 15.11 17.08 -0.10
N ALA A 231 14.80 15.87 -0.54
CA ALA A 231 13.51 15.53 -1.13
C ALA A 231 13.08 14.09 -0.80
N VAL A 232 11.77 13.88 -0.71
CA VAL A 232 11.17 12.56 -0.50
C VAL A 232 10.20 12.26 -1.64
N VAL A 233 10.40 11.12 -2.30
CA VAL A 233 9.45 10.54 -3.24
C VAL A 233 8.59 9.53 -2.50
N CYS A 234 7.28 9.76 -2.48
CA CYS A 234 6.32 8.85 -1.88
C CYS A 234 5.57 8.08 -2.96
N THR A 235 5.58 6.75 -2.88
CA THR A 235 4.88 5.90 -3.88
C THR A 235 3.36 5.90 -3.72
N VAL A 236 2.84 6.55 -2.66
CA VAL A 236 1.42 6.82 -2.44
C VAL A 236 1.24 8.16 -1.71
N ASP A 237 0.16 8.87 -1.98
CA ASP A 237 -0.11 10.20 -1.40
C ASP A 237 -0.27 10.18 0.13
N ASN A 238 -0.79 9.10 0.71
CA ASN A 238 -0.91 8.99 2.16
C ASN A 238 0.46 9.09 2.87
N MET A 239 1.53 8.62 2.25
CA MET A 239 2.89 8.81 2.76
C MET A 239 3.37 10.24 2.58
N ALA A 240 3.05 10.89 1.44
CA ALA A 240 3.39 12.30 1.22
C ALA A 240 2.69 13.22 2.25
N LEU A 241 1.44 12.95 2.58
CA LEU A 241 0.72 13.64 3.65
C LEU A 241 1.41 13.46 5.01
N ALA A 242 1.84 12.24 5.33
CA ALA A 242 2.56 11.97 6.58
C ALA A 242 3.93 12.68 6.65
N VAL A 243 4.63 12.81 5.53
CA VAL A 243 5.87 13.62 5.43
C VAL A 243 5.55 15.08 5.68
N ALA A 244 4.50 15.63 5.06
CA ALA A 244 4.11 17.02 5.23
C ALA A 244 3.71 17.33 6.68
N GLU A 245 2.94 16.45 7.32
CA GLU A 245 2.57 16.57 8.74
C GLU A 245 3.81 16.55 9.65
N LEU A 246 4.75 15.63 9.40
CA LEU A 246 6.00 15.55 10.18
C LEU A 246 6.89 16.78 9.96
N ALA A 247 6.97 17.30 8.73
CA ALA A 247 7.72 18.53 8.44
C ALA A 247 7.13 19.71 9.21
N ALA A 248 5.81 19.87 9.20
CA ALA A 248 5.13 20.91 9.98
C ALA A 248 5.42 20.82 11.48
N ASP A 249 5.39 19.61 12.06
CA ASP A 249 5.72 19.42 13.48
C ASP A 249 7.18 19.75 13.82
N ARG A 250 8.08 19.66 12.83
CA ARG A 250 9.50 20.06 12.96
C ARG A 250 9.74 21.55 12.68
N GLY A 251 8.70 22.29 12.31
CA GLY A 251 8.82 23.68 11.87
C GLY A 251 9.52 23.81 10.51
N TRP A 252 9.49 22.77 9.69
CA TRP A 252 10.05 22.79 8.34
C TRP A 252 8.98 23.20 7.33
N ASN A 253 9.36 24.12 6.45
CA ASN A 253 8.51 24.49 5.33
C ASN A 253 8.75 23.57 4.13
N ILE A 254 7.71 23.23 3.43
CA ILE A 254 7.72 22.57 2.14
C ILE A 254 7.37 23.66 1.11
N PRO A 255 8.19 23.88 0.07
CA PRO A 255 9.36 23.07 -0.34
C PRO A 255 10.72 23.52 0.20
N GLU A 256 10.85 24.63 0.99
CA GLU A 256 12.11 25.30 1.27
C GLU A 256 13.13 24.42 2.03
N GLN A 257 12.66 23.64 3.02
CA GLN A 257 13.53 22.73 3.77
C GLN A 257 13.48 21.30 3.25
N LEU A 258 12.35 20.90 2.66
CA LEU A 258 12.14 19.55 2.15
C LEU A 258 11.15 19.58 0.99
N SER A 259 11.56 19.07 -0.16
CA SER A 259 10.64 18.81 -1.27
C SER A 259 9.96 17.43 -1.10
N VAL A 260 8.69 17.34 -1.52
CA VAL A 260 7.90 16.10 -1.40
C VAL A 260 7.09 15.88 -2.67
N THR A 261 7.09 14.64 -3.17
CA THR A 261 6.19 14.23 -4.24
C THR A 261 5.35 13.03 -3.82
N GLY A 262 4.14 12.91 -4.37
CA GLY A 262 3.21 11.83 -4.10
C GLY A 262 2.82 11.04 -5.35
N PHE A 263 1.91 10.10 -5.14
CA PHE A 263 1.27 9.29 -6.18
C PHE A 263 -0.13 8.90 -5.72
N ASP A 264 -1.11 8.97 -6.56
CA ASP A 264 -2.54 8.63 -6.55
C ASP A 264 -3.41 9.83 -6.93
N GLY A 265 -3.02 11.06 -6.61
CA GLY A 265 -3.79 12.29 -6.86
C GLY A 265 -5.03 12.39 -5.98
N ILE A 266 -4.92 11.97 -4.70
CA ILE A 266 -6.08 12.05 -3.80
C ILE A 266 -6.42 13.52 -3.45
N PRO A 267 -7.71 13.84 -3.21
CA PRO A 267 -8.13 15.23 -2.97
C PRO A 267 -7.32 15.95 -1.89
N LYS A 268 -7.09 15.31 -0.74
CA LYS A 268 -6.35 15.91 0.37
C LYS A 268 -4.90 16.28 0.02
N ALA A 269 -4.21 15.44 -0.78
CA ALA A 269 -2.84 15.76 -1.23
C ALA A 269 -2.83 16.94 -2.20
N VAL A 270 -3.80 17.00 -3.12
CA VAL A 270 -3.96 18.10 -4.07
C VAL A 270 -4.30 19.41 -3.34
N GLU A 271 -5.21 19.39 -2.38
CA GLU A 271 -5.59 20.54 -1.55
C GLU A 271 -4.40 21.10 -0.76
N LEU A 272 -3.50 20.23 -0.28
CA LEU A 272 -2.27 20.63 0.41
C LEU A 272 -1.14 21.04 -0.55
N GLY A 273 -1.38 21.07 -1.85
CA GLY A 273 -0.39 21.49 -2.85
C GLY A 273 0.74 20.47 -3.06
N ILE A 274 0.52 19.19 -2.78
CA ILE A 274 1.49 18.13 -3.09
C ILE A 274 1.53 17.91 -4.61
N THR A 275 2.73 17.99 -5.19
CA THR A 275 2.99 17.55 -6.56
C THR A 275 2.85 16.03 -6.63
N THR A 276 1.88 15.53 -7.39
CA THR A 276 1.50 14.11 -7.39
C THR A 276 1.09 13.62 -8.76
N VAL A 277 1.02 12.30 -8.93
CA VAL A 277 0.49 11.64 -10.13
C VAL A 277 -0.95 11.22 -9.88
N ARG A 278 -1.88 11.75 -10.66
CA ARG A 278 -3.29 11.30 -10.63
C ARG A 278 -3.46 10.01 -11.39
N GLN A 279 -3.96 9.00 -10.72
CA GLN A 279 -4.38 7.75 -11.32
C GLN A 279 -5.82 7.84 -11.85
N PRO A 280 -6.13 7.21 -12.99
CA PRO A 280 -7.49 7.09 -13.52
C PRO A 280 -8.25 5.96 -12.78
N SER A 281 -8.34 6.02 -11.45
CA SER A 281 -8.83 4.91 -10.62
C SER A 281 -10.27 4.51 -10.93
N LYS A 282 -11.13 5.48 -11.28
CA LYS A 282 -12.52 5.22 -11.71
C LYS A 282 -12.54 4.51 -13.05
N ASP A 283 -11.73 4.98 -14.00
CA ASP A 283 -11.70 4.45 -15.36
C ASP A 283 -11.08 3.06 -15.40
N LYS A 284 -10.08 2.77 -14.57
CA LYS A 284 -9.56 1.40 -14.36
C LYS A 284 -10.70 0.44 -13.97
N GLY A 285 -11.52 0.84 -13.01
CA GLY A 285 -12.66 0.04 -12.58
C GLY A 285 -13.73 -0.12 -13.68
N LEU A 286 -14.10 0.96 -14.39
CA LEU A 286 -15.05 0.93 -15.49
C LEU A 286 -14.55 0.03 -16.63
N THR A 287 -13.30 0.20 -17.04
CA THR A 287 -12.67 -0.59 -18.11
C THR A 287 -12.61 -2.06 -17.73
N SER A 288 -12.18 -2.38 -16.51
CA SER A 288 -12.13 -3.78 -16.02
C SER A 288 -13.51 -4.43 -16.05
N GLY A 289 -14.55 -3.72 -15.61
CA GLY A 289 -15.93 -4.19 -15.65
C GLY A 289 -16.43 -4.42 -17.10
N SER A 290 -16.13 -3.48 -17.99
CA SER A 290 -16.53 -3.60 -19.40
C SER A 290 -15.83 -4.75 -20.13
N VAL A 291 -14.53 -4.94 -19.85
CA VAL A 291 -13.76 -6.09 -20.39
C VAL A 291 -14.35 -7.39 -19.88
N LEU A 292 -14.61 -7.50 -18.57
CA LEU A 292 -15.19 -8.72 -18.00
C LEU A 292 -16.56 -9.03 -18.60
N ALA A 293 -17.43 -8.03 -18.73
CA ALA A 293 -18.75 -8.20 -19.35
C ALA A 293 -18.66 -8.73 -20.79
N ALA A 294 -17.75 -8.17 -21.58
CA ALA A 294 -17.53 -8.66 -22.95
C ALA A 294 -17.04 -10.12 -22.98
N LEU A 295 -16.16 -10.52 -22.06
CA LEU A 295 -15.70 -11.90 -21.93
C LEU A 295 -16.83 -12.87 -21.54
N ILE A 296 -17.71 -12.46 -20.64
CA ILE A 296 -18.88 -13.26 -20.25
C ILE A 296 -19.85 -13.42 -21.43
N ALA A 297 -20.14 -12.32 -22.14
CA ALA A 297 -21.12 -12.34 -23.24
C ALA A 297 -20.63 -13.13 -24.47
N HIS A 298 -19.34 -13.10 -24.79
CA HIS A 298 -18.78 -13.68 -26.02
C HIS A 298 -18.01 -15.00 -25.81
N GLY A 299 -17.83 -15.42 -24.57
CA GLY A 299 -17.02 -16.58 -24.20
C GLY A 299 -15.52 -16.25 -24.17
N SER A 300 -14.84 -16.78 -23.16
CA SER A 300 -13.41 -16.56 -22.88
C SER A 300 -12.48 -17.44 -23.75
N GLY A 301 -12.57 -17.41 -25.03
CA GLY A 301 -11.73 -18.34 -25.82
C GLY A 301 -11.49 -17.93 -27.27
N ARG A 302 -12.00 -16.81 -27.74
CA ARG A 302 -11.89 -16.39 -29.14
C ARG A 302 -10.82 -15.34 -29.40
N ASP A 303 -10.50 -14.50 -28.43
CA ASP A 303 -9.52 -13.41 -28.60
C ASP A 303 -8.31 -13.62 -27.69
N ALA A 304 -7.14 -13.20 -28.14
CA ALA A 304 -5.96 -13.11 -27.28
C ALA A 304 -6.22 -12.16 -26.08
N PRO A 305 -5.67 -12.46 -24.91
CA PRO A 305 -5.77 -11.58 -23.75
C PRO A 305 -5.34 -10.13 -24.08
N ARG A 306 -6.09 -9.18 -23.61
CA ARG A 306 -5.84 -7.75 -23.82
C ARG A 306 -5.09 -7.15 -22.65
N ARG A 307 -4.09 -6.32 -22.96
CA ARG A 307 -3.39 -5.50 -21.98
C ARG A 307 -3.73 -4.04 -22.25
N ILE A 308 -4.53 -3.45 -21.35
CA ILE A 308 -5.01 -2.07 -21.46
C ILE A 308 -4.30 -1.22 -20.43
N LEU A 309 -3.51 -0.27 -20.89
CA LEU A 309 -2.83 0.72 -20.06
C LEU A 309 -3.54 2.06 -20.21
N LEU A 310 -3.99 2.63 -19.11
CA LEU A 310 -4.65 3.94 -19.08
C LEU A 310 -3.62 5.02 -18.76
N GLU A 311 -3.85 6.21 -19.28
CA GLU A 311 -2.99 7.36 -19.07
C GLU A 311 -3.13 7.91 -17.65
N THR A 312 -2.04 8.45 -17.14
CA THR A 312 -1.96 9.19 -15.87
C THR A 312 -1.71 10.67 -16.13
N THR A 313 -1.97 11.51 -15.15
CA THR A 313 -1.76 12.95 -15.24
C THR A 313 -0.96 13.45 -14.04
N VAL A 314 0.07 14.27 -14.28
CA VAL A 314 0.75 14.98 -13.20
C VAL A 314 -0.14 16.14 -12.74
N ILE A 315 -0.34 16.22 -11.43
CA ILE A 315 -0.91 17.40 -10.78
C ILE A 315 0.23 18.18 -10.19
N GLU A 316 0.42 19.38 -10.70
CA GLU A 316 1.43 20.27 -10.19
C GLU A 316 0.94 20.95 -8.91
N GLY A 317 1.74 20.82 -7.87
CA GLY A 317 1.58 21.53 -6.61
C GLY A 317 2.75 22.48 -6.39
N ASN A 318 2.86 22.95 -5.16
CA ASN A 318 3.97 23.81 -4.71
C ASN A 318 4.94 23.10 -3.76
N SER A 319 4.91 21.77 -3.72
CA SER A 319 5.72 20.96 -2.80
C SER A 319 7.14 20.62 -3.31
N VAL A 320 7.52 21.12 -4.48
CA VAL A 320 8.86 20.94 -5.06
C VAL A 320 9.51 22.29 -5.26
N GLY A 321 10.73 22.47 -4.73
CA GLY A 321 11.55 23.67 -4.87
C GLY A 321 13.02 23.28 -5.04
N ALA A 322 13.92 24.24 -4.93
CA ALA A 322 15.37 23.97 -4.93
C ALA A 322 15.81 23.30 -3.62
N PRO A 323 16.86 22.45 -3.63
CA PRO A 323 17.39 21.85 -2.41
C PRO A 323 17.91 22.94 -1.46
N ARG A 324 17.71 22.72 -0.15
CA ARG A 324 18.24 23.64 0.88
C ARG A 324 19.75 23.78 0.77
N VAL A 325 20.24 24.99 1.00
CA VAL A 325 21.69 25.32 0.98
C VAL A 325 22.38 24.53 2.12
N GLY A 326 23.53 23.90 1.81
CA GLY A 326 24.32 23.13 2.78
C GLY A 326 24.05 21.63 2.80
N ALA A 327 23.23 21.11 1.89
CA ALA A 327 22.98 19.68 1.71
C ALA A 327 23.70 19.09 0.47
N LEU A 328 24.66 19.85 -0.10
CA LEU A 328 25.48 19.43 -1.24
C LEU A 328 26.69 18.61 -0.77
#